data_6dc9398a5ccd45cee1617cbd8ef0b1f1
#
_entry.id   6dc9398a5ccd45cee1617cbd8ef0b1f1
#
_cell.length_a   1.000
_cell.length_b   1.000
_cell.length_c   1.000
_cell.angle_alpha   90.00
_cell.angle_beta   90.00
_cell.angle_gamma   90.00
#
_symmetry.space_group_name_H-M   'P 1'
#
loop_
_entity.id
_entity.type
_entity.pdbx_description
1 polymer ?
#
loop_
_entity_poly.entity_id
_entity_poly.type
_entity_poly.pdbx_seq_one_letter_code
_entity_poly.pdbx_strand_id
1 'polypeptide(L)'
;MRVMKHIRPLLAPAVVAGCLLLAGCTTPRLPVADVPAQVSSDVALSLWNEDAPARVALVAYVEAVTDPDGPDFIPPAERVAVFDLDGTLFCETDPNYFDYTLLVHRVTEDLDYRDRASEAERETVRKILEMNATGVAAKGLETDHGKAVASAFSGFTLDEFDRYVQAFKELPMPGYDGMARGDGWYRPMLQVVDYLRANGFRVWVVSGTDRFIVRGLVAGSPLAVPPDRIIGSDETVVATGQNGADGLVYQLAEGDEVVLGGRFVVKNLKMNKVSAIVREIGARPVLAFGNSTGDSSMAAYATRGNPRRALAFMLCCDDVERENGNPEKAAKMRALCEANGWVPVSMKDDWKTIYGDGVSRR
;
A
#
# COMPACT_ATOMS: atom_id res chain seq x y z
N MET A 1 -75.66 -11.92 14.02
CA MET A 1 -76.86 -11.57 14.83
C MET A 1 -76.45 -10.57 15.85
N ARG A 2 -77.08 -9.35 15.81
CA ARG A 2 -77.04 -8.19 16.74
C ARG A 2 -75.67 -7.53 16.94
N VAL A 3 -75.33 -6.33 16.36
CA VAL A 3 -75.91 -4.96 16.36
C VAL A 3 -76.13 -4.43 17.78
N MET A 4 -75.35 -3.38 18.09
CA MET A 4 -75.79 -2.10 18.70
C MET A 4 -74.52 -1.32 19.10
N LYS A 5 -74.15 -0.22 18.46
CA LYS A 5 -74.65 1.20 18.41
C LYS A 5 -74.52 1.94 19.78
N HIS A 6 -73.88 3.12 19.60
CA HIS A 6 -74.02 4.42 20.30
C HIS A 6 -72.95 4.66 21.41
N ILE A 7 -72.39 5.79 21.67
CA ILE A 7 -72.71 7.24 21.39
C ILE A 7 -71.41 8.03 21.56
N ARG A 8 -71.22 9.07 20.75
CA ARG A 8 -70.29 10.18 21.01
C ARG A 8 -70.92 11.17 22.02
N PRO A 9 -70.08 12.00 22.72
CA PRO A 9 -70.32 13.42 22.64
C PRO A 9 -69.09 14.25 22.27
N LEU A 10 -69.39 15.36 21.57
CA LEU A 10 -68.53 16.47 21.24
C LEU A 10 -68.15 17.26 22.50
N LEU A 11 -66.92 17.76 22.52
CA LEU A 11 -66.59 18.96 23.30
C LEU A 11 -65.60 19.83 22.50
N ALA A 12 -65.85 21.11 22.54
CA ALA A 12 -65.33 22.19 21.71
C ALA A 12 -63.87 22.59 22.02
N PRO A 13 -63.23 23.37 21.17
CA PRO A 13 -61.79 23.66 21.27
C PRO A 13 -61.50 24.82 22.24
N ALA A 14 -60.51 24.64 23.09
CA ALA A 14 -59.87 25.73 23.83
C ALA A 14 -58.67 26.24 23.02
N VAL A 15 -58.72 27.50 22.60
CA VAL A 15 -57.61 28.23 22.03
C VAL A 15 -56.64 28.62 23.14
N VAL A 16 -55.44 28.05 23.12
CA VAL A 16 -54.31 28.52 23.93
C VAL A 16 -53.34 29.21 22.99
N ALA A 17 -53.21 30.51 23.12
CA ALA A 17 -52.17 31.31 22.48
C ALA A 17 -50.83 31.04 23.19
N GLY A 18 -49.96 30.29 22.56
CA GLY A 18 -48.59 30.03 22.99
C GLY A 18 -47.61 30.93 22.28
N CYS A 19 -46.93 31.82 22.98
CA CYS A 19 -45.82 32.63 22.48
C CYS A 19 -44.70 31.73 21.95
N LEU A 20 -44.39 31.82 20.65
CA LEU A 20 -43.15 31.24 20.07
C LEU A 20 -41.95 32.07 20.53
N LEU A 21 -41.23 31.58 21.52
CA LEU A 21 -39.84 31.98 21.77
C LEU A 21 -38.96 31.28 20.76
N LEU A 22 -38.47 32.02 19.78
CA LEU A 22 -37.40 31.58 18.88
C LEU A 22 -36.09 31.47 19.67
N ALA A 23 -35.84 30.32 20.27
CA ALA A 23 -34.53 29.98 20.77
C ALA A 23 -33.59 29.68 19.55
N GLY A 24 -32.73 30.64 19.26
CA GLY A 24 -31.68 30.46 18.28
C GLY A 24 -30.77 29.29 18.70
N CYS A 25 -30.87 28.14 18.01
CA CYS A 25 -29.88 27.06 18.13
C CYS A 25 -28.55 27.54 17.53
N THR A 26 -27.68 28.08 18.35
CA THR A 26 -26.26 28.17 18.03
C THR A 26 -25.70 26.75 18.12
N THR A 27 -25.53 26.10 16.99
CA THR A 27 -24.72 24.85 16.90
C THR A 27 -23.32 25.18 17.42
N PRO A 28 -22.79 24.45 18.42
CA PRO A 28 -21.40 24.62 18.82
C PRO A 28 -20.50 24.27 17.63
N ARG A 29 -19.73 25.24 17.14
CA ARG A 29 -18.63 24.98 16.23
C ARG A 29 -17.64 24.06 16.98
N LEU A 30 -17.49 22.83 16.53
CA LEU A 30 -16.39 21.98 16.97
C LEU A 30 -15.08 22.75 16.74
N PRO A 31 -14.12 22.71 17.67
CA PRO A 31 -12.84 23.35 17.47
C PRO A 31 -12.21 22.77 16.19
N VAL A 32 -11.86 23.67 15.27
CA VAL A 32 -11.01 23.33 14.13
C VAL A 32 -9.72 22.79 14.74
N ALA A 33 -9.43 21.51 14.54
CA ALA A 33 -8.15 20.93 14.94
C ALA A 33 -7.06 21.83 14.36
N ASP A 34 -6.09 22.23 15.19
CA ASP A 34 -4.94 23.00 14.75
C ASP A 34 -4.34 22.34 13.51
N VAL A 35 -4.39 23.03 12.38
CA VAL A 35 -3.70 22.61 11.17
C VAL A 35 -2.22 22.71 11.52
N PRO A 36 -1.45 21.59 11.51
CA PRO A 36 -0.04 21.66 11.82
C PRO A 36 0.62 22.65 10.87
N ALA A 37 1.57 23.45 11.39
CA ALA A 37 2.31 24.42 10.61
C ALA A 37 2.91 23.73 9.36
N GLN A 38 2.63 24.26 8.17
CA GLN A 38 3.16 23.72 6.91
C GLN A 38 4.69 23.66 7.00
N VAL A 39 5.25 22.47 6.97
CA VAL A 39 6.70 22.29 6.87
C VAL A 39 7.11 22.73 5.47
N SER A 40 8.12 23.63 5.37
CA SER A 40 8.65 24.04 4.07
C SER A 40 9.04 22.82 3.23
N SER A 41 8.64 22.79 1.97
CA SER A 41 8.98 21.72 1.02
C SER A 41 10.49 21.48 0.89
N ASP A 42 11.31 22.53 1.08
CA ASP A 42 12.78 22.43 0.99
C ASP A 42 13.36 21.61 2.13
N VAL A 43 12.81 21.74 3.34
CA VAL A 43 13.20 20.90 4.48
C VAL A 43 12.62 19.49 4.35
N ALA A 44 11.36 19.39 3.95
CA ALA A 44 10.66 18.11 3.84
C ALA A 44 11.22 17.18 2.76
N LEU A 45 11.67 17.74 1.63
CA LEU A 45 12.18 17.01 0.46
C LEU A 45 13.68 17.26 0.24
N SER A 46 14.45 17.35 1.32
CA SER A 46 15.88 17.72 1.30
C SER A 46 16.78 16.70 0.57
N LEU A 47 16.34 15.44 0.42
CA LEU A 47 17.05 14.38 -0.31
C LEU A 47 16.77 14.39 -1.83
N TRP A 48 15.92 15.29 -2.29
CA TRP A 48 15.68 15.53 -3.71
C TRP A 48 16.53 16.69 -4.22
N ASN A 49 16.91 16.66 -5.48
CA ASN A 49 17.47 17.83 -6.14
C ASN A 49 16.38 18.92 -6.25
N GLU A 50 16.74 20.18 -6.01
CA GLU A 50 15.76 21.26 -5.87
C GLU A 50 15.01 21.54 -7.19
N ASP A 51 15.69 21.38 -8.31
CA ASP A 51 15.21 21.59 -9.67
C ASP A 51 14.68 20.29 -10.33
N ALA A 52 14.66 19.18 -9.61
CA ALA A 52 14.13 17.91 -10.12
C ALA A 52 12.67 18.07 -10.59
N PRO A 53 12.35 17.76 -11.86
CA PRO A 53 11.02 17.99 -12.41
C PRO A 53 9.90 17.28 -11.62
N ALA A 54 10.18 16.07 -11.10
CA ALA A 54 9.21 15.34 -10.30
C ALA A 54 8.96 16.00 -8.94
N ARG A 55 10.01 16.52 -8.28
CA ARG A 55 9.87 17.30 -7.04
C ARG A 55 9.05 18.57 -7.26
N VAL A 56 9.38 19.34 -8.31
CA VAL A 56 8.67 20.58 -8.67
C VAL A 56 7.18 20.28 -8.93
N ALA A 57 6.89 19.23 -9.70
CA ALA A 57 5.51 18.82 -9.98
C ALA A 57 4.74 18.40 -8.71
N LEU A 58 5.39 17.67 -7.80
CA LEU A 58 4.77 17.24 -6.54
C LEU A 58 4.45 18.43 -5.62
N VAL A 59 5.42 19.36 -5.45
CA VAL A 59 5.24 20.55 -4.61
C VAL A 59 4.12 21.42 -5.16
N ALA A 60 4.17 21.77 -6.44
CA ALA A 60 3.14 22.57 -7.08
C ALA A 60 1.75 21.93 -7.04
N TYR A 61 1.67 20.59 -7.13
CA TYR A 61 0.41 19.86 -6.95
C TYR A 61 -0.12 19.99 -5.52
N VAL A 62 0.73 19.72 -4.52
CA VAL A 62 0.33 19.75 -3.11
C VAL A 62 -0.11 21.16 -2.72
N GLU A 63 0.64 22.19 -3.08
CA GLU A 63 0.27 23.58 -2.83
C GLU A 63 -1.11 23.92 -3.43
N ALA A 64 -1.33 23.57 -4.69
CA ALA A 64 -2.60 23.88 -5.36
C ALA A 64 -3.81 23.15 -4.74
N VAL A 65 -3.66 21.89 -4.32
CA VAL A 65 -4.80 21.12 -3.76
C VAL A 65 -5.00 21.33 -2.26
N THR A 66 -4.07 21.98 -1.59
CA THR A 66 -4.17 22.30 -0.16
C THR A 66 -4.59 23.75 0.11
N ASP A 67 -4.48 24.63 -0.87
CA ASP A 67 -4.92 26.02 -0.78
C ASP A 67 -6.48 26.08 -0.67
N PRO A 68 -7.02 26.48 0.49
CA PRO A 68 -8.46 26.47 0.70
C PRO A 68 -9.23 27.49 -0.17
N ASP A 69 -8.53 28.50 -0.69
CA ASP A 69 -9.09 29.54 -1.55
C ASP A 69 -8.84 29.23 -3.04
N GLY A 70 -8.07 28.20 -3.33
CA GLY A 70 -7.69 27.79 -4.68
C GLY A 70 -8.76 26.97 -5.41
N PRO A 71 -8.81 27.05 -6.77
CA PRO A 71 -9.81 26.32 -7.56
C PRO A 71 -9.63 24.81 -7.53
N ASP A 72 -8.45 24.33 -7.19
CA ASP A 72 -8.08 22.90 -7.14
C ASP A 72 -8.19 22.31 -5.72
N PHE A 73 -8.69 23.07 -4.75
CA PHE A 73 -8.78 22.62 -3.36
C PHE A 73 -9.46 21.25 -3.22
N ILE A 74 -8.79 20.37 -2.51
CA ILE A 74 -9.31 19.04 -2.15
C ILE A 74 -9.44 18.98 -0.62
N PRO A 75 -10.62 18.70 -0.08
CA PRO A 75 -10.78 18.51 1.36
C PRO A 75 -9.88 17.39 1.90
N PRO A 76 -9.31 17.48 3.12
CA PRO A 76 -8.41 16.46 3.67
C PRO A 76 -9.00 15.03 3.66
N ALA A 77 -10.32 14.89 3.85
CA ALA A 77 -10.98 13.59 3.77
C ALA A 77 -10.91 12.92 2.39
N GLU A 78 -10.68 13.68 1.32
CA GLU A 78 -10.58 13.20 -0.06
C GLU A 78 -9.12 13.12 -0.55
N ARG A 79 -8.14 13.61 0.22
CA ARG A 79 -6.71 13.55 -0.12
C ARG A 79 -6.18 12.13 0.11
N VAL A 80 -6.37 11.24 -0.85
CA VAL A 80 -5.88 9.87 -0.81
C VAL A 80 -4.69 9.71 -1.75
N ALA A 81 -3.56 9.24 -1.22
CA ALA A 81 -2.37 8.88 -1.97
C ALA A 81 -2.12 7.37 -1.83
N VAL A 82 -1.91 6.68 -2.95
CA VAL A 82 -1.62 5.25 -3.01
C VAL A 82 -0.22 5.02 -3.55
N PHE A 83 0.52 4.13 -2.91
CA PHE A 83 1.88 3.78 -3.26
C PHE A 83 1.99 2.28 -3.51
N ASP A 84 2.63 1.88 -4.59
CA ASP A 84 3.23 0.56 -4.66
C ASP A 84 4.39 0.46 -3.66
N LEU A 85 4.85 -0.77 -3.38
CA LEU A 85 5.93 -1.00 -2.43
C LEU A 85 7.27 -1.23 -3.15
N ASP A 86 7.38 -2.39 -3.80
CA ASP A 86 8.65 -2.86 -4.39
C ASP A 86 9.02 -2.03 -5.61
N GLY A 87 10.19 -1.41 -5.59
CA GLY A 87 10.63 -0.47 -6.62
C GLY A 87 9.99 0.93 -6.55
N THR A 88 9.15 1.19 -5.54
CA THR A 88 8.49 2.49 -5.32
C THR A 88 8.84 3.08 -3.96
N LEU A 89 8.65 2.35 -2.89
CA LEU A 89 9.02 2.73 -1.52
C LEU A 89 10.21 1.94 -1.01
N PHE A 90 10.39 0.73 -1.51
CA PHE A 90 11.35 -0.26 -1.08
C PHE A 90 12.09 -0.86 -2.27
N CYS A 91 13.30 -1.38 -2.05
CA CYS A 91 14.17 -1.99 -3.06
C CYS A 91 13.46 -3.15 -3.79
N GLU A 92 13.44 -3.10 -5.12
CA GLU A 92 12.89 -4.19 -5.94
C GLU A 92 13.87 -5.37 -6.06
N THR A 93 15.16 -5.08 -5.97
CA THR A 93 16.20 -6.02 -6.41
C THR A 93 17.14 -6.48 -5.30
N ASP A 94 16.62 -7.20 -4.33
CA ASP A 94 17.35 -7.90 -3.25
C ASP A 94 17.43 -9.45 -3.46
N PRO A 95 18.17 -9.99 -4.31
CA PRO A 95 18.44 -9.66 -5.72
C PRO A 95 17.17 -9.53 -6.55
N ASN A 96 16.01 -9.88 -6.02
CA ASN A 96 14.70 -9.76 -6.65
C ASN A 96 13.59 -9.90 -5.60
N TYR A 97 12.80 -8.88 -5.37
CA TYR A 97 11.69 -8.75 -4.44
C TYR A 97 11.90 -9.39 -3.06
N PHE A 98 11.57 -8.68 -2.03
CA PHE A 98 11.69 -9.16 -0.65
C PHE A 98 10.92 -10.47 -0.41
N ASP A 99 9.68 -10.58 -0.92
CA ASP A 99 8.84 -11.77 -0.76
C ASP A 99 9.36 -12.99 -1.55
N TYR A 100 10.04 -12.77 -2.69
CA TYR A 100 10.68 -13.86 -3.44
C TYR A 100 11.88 -14.41 -2.67
N THR A 101 12.70 -13.54 -2.11
CA THR A 101 13.86 -13.96 -1.33
C THR A 101 13.45 -14.59 0.01
N LEU A 102 12.35 -14.14 0.62
CA LEU A 102 11.76 -14.77 1.80
C LEU A 102 11.32 -16.21 1.53
N LEU A 103 10.62 -16.45 0.39
CA LEU A 103 10.22 -17.80 -0.01
C LEU A 103 11.43 -18.68 -0.32
N VAL A 104 12.44 -18.16 -1.02
CA VAL A 104 13.70 -18.90 -1.28
C VAL A 104 14.32 -19.32 0.04
N HIS A 105 14.49 -18.41 0.99
CA HIS A 105 15.03 -18.69 2.32
C HIS A 105 14.21 -19.79 3.03
N ARG A 106 12.88 -19.66 3.06
CA ARG A 106 11.97 -20.61 3.70
C ARG A 106 12.16 -22.04 3.16
N VAL A 107 12.24 -22.17 1.83
CA VAL A 107 12.25 -23.46 1.14
C VAL A 107 13.64 -24.09 1.10
N THR A 108 14.72 -23.29 1.15
CA THR A 108 16.10 -23.82 0.94
C THR A 108 16.99 -23.74 2.18
N GLU A 109 16.77 -22.78 3.07
CA GLU A 109 17.68 -22.48 4.17
C GLU A 109 17.06 -22.74 5.55
N ASP A 110 15.75 -22.55 5.70
CA ASP A 110 15.05 -22.72 6.96
C ASP A 110 15.08 -24.20 7.41
N LEU A 111 15.83 -24.48 8.48
CA LEU A 111 16.05 -25.83 8.99
C LEU A 111 14.77 -26.50 9.50
N ASP A 112 13.79 -25.72 9.91
CA ASP A 112 12.50 -26.21 10.40
C ASP A 112 11.50 -26.53 9.28
N TYR A 113 11.79 -26.12 8.03
CA TYR A 113 10.86 -26.26 6.93
C TYR A 113 11.41 -26.92 5.67
N ARG A 114 12.64 -26.62 5.26
CA ARG A 114 13.21 -27.00 3.96
C ARG A 114 13.02 -28.49 3.60
N ASP A 115 13.11 -29.37 4.56
CA ASP A 115 12.97 -30.83 4.34
C ASP A 115 11.50 -31.24 4.13
N ARG A 116 10.55 -30.39 4.52
CA ARG A 116 9.09 -30.57 4.35
C ARG A 116 8.52 -29.83 3.15
N ALA A 117 9.30 -28.98 2.52
CA ALA A 117 8.84 -28.18 1.38
C ALA A 117 8.30 -29.09 0.26
N SER A 118 7.14 -28.72 -0.29
CA SER A 118 6.51 -29.45 -1.38
C SER A 118 7.29 -29.32 -2.70
N GLU A 119 7.05 -30.23 -3.66
CA GLU A 119 7.67 -30.14 -4.98
C GLU A 119 7.21 -28.87 -5.72
N ALA A 120 5.98 -28.40 -5.54
CA ALA A 120 5.50 -27.18 -6.15
C ALA A 120 6.23 -25.92 -5.62
N GLU A 121 6.54 -25.87 -4.33
CA GLU A 121 7.34 -24.80 -3.73
C GLU A 121 8.78 -24.84 -4.23
N ARG A 122 9.41 -26.03 -4.27
CA ARG A 122 10.77 -26.21 -4.79
C ARG A 122 10.86 -25.83 -6.27
N GLU A 123 9.86 -26.20 -7.09
CA GLU A 123 9.77 -25.80 -8.49
C GLU A 123 9.64 -24.27 -8.63
N THR A 124 8.82 -23.65 -7.80
CA THR A 124 8.66 -22.18 -7.79
C THR A 124 9.99 -21.50 -7.44
N VAL A 125 10.69 -21.99 -6.43
CA VAL A 125 12.02 -21.49 -6.06
C VAL A 125 13.03 -21.65 -7.22
N ARG A 126 13.03 -22.80 -7.92
CA ARG A 126 13.89 -22.98 -9.11
C ARG A 126 13.61 -21.92 -10.19
N LYS A 127 12.35 -21.62 -10.46
CA LYS A 127 11.94 -20.56 -11.41
C LYS A 127 12.40 -19.17 -10.95
N ILE A 128 12.34 -18.88 -9.66
CA ILE A 128 12.84 -17.62 -9.08
C ILE A 128 14.37 -17.51 -9.29
N LEU A 129 15.11 -18.56 -8.92
CA LEU A 129 16.58 -18.57 -9.07
C LEU A 129 17.01 -18.48 -10.54
N GLU A 130 16.28 -19.13 -11.44
CA GLU A 130 16.51 -19.01 -12.89
C GLU A 130 16.24 -17.59 -13.38
N MET A 131 15.15 -16.95 -12.94
CA MET A 131 14.86 -15.56 -13.26
C MET A 131 15.96 -14.63 -12.74
N ASN A 132 16.47 -14.84 -11.53
CA ASN A 132 17.57 -14.05 -10.97
C ASN A 132 18.85 -14.19 -11.83
N ALA A 133 19.13 -15.38 -12.37
CA ALA A 133 20.30 -15.64 -13.20
C ALA A 133 20.17 -15.11 -14.64
N THR A 134 18.97 -15.12 -15.20
CA THR A 134 18.74 -14.81 -16.63
C THR A 134 18.09 -13.45 -16.88
N GLY A 135 17.47 -12.84 -15.86
CA GLY A 135 16.64 -11.65 -16.00
C GLY A 135 15.27 -11.92 -16.65
N VAL A 136 14.90 -13.19 -16.90
CA VAL A 136 13.67 -13.57 -17.61
C VAL A 136 12.75 -14.36 -16.68
N ALA A 137 11.59 -13.80 -16.38
CA ALA A 137 10.57 -14.47 -15.57
C ALA A 137 9.86 -15.58 -16.36
N ALA A 138 9.71 -16.76 -15.76
CA ALA A 138 8.89 -17.83 -16.30
C ALA A 138 7.42 -17.41 -16.35
N LYS A 139 6.69 -17.85 -17.37
CA LYS A 139 5.26 -17.58 -17.51
C LYS A 139 4.49 -18.13 -16.30
N GLY A 140 3.69 -17.29 -15.66
CA GLY A 140 2.85 -17.66 -14.50
C GLY A 140 3.58 -17.64 -13.17
N LEU A 141 4.87 -17.27 -13.11
CA LEU A 141 5.66 -17.23 -11.89
C LEU A 141 4.98 -16.41 -10.77
N GLU A 142 4.36 -15.27 -11.09
CA GLU A 142 3.65 -14.44 -10.11
C GLU A 142 2.54 -15.20 -9.37
N THR A 143 1.80 -16.06 -10.08
CA THR A 143 0.74 -16.90 -9.50
C THR A 143 1.33 -18.08 -8.74
N ASP A 144 2.34 -18.74 -9.30
CA ASP A 144 3.02 -19.86 -8.65
C ASP A 144 3.66 -19.40 -7.33
N HIS A 145 4.30 -18.23 -7.34
CA HIS A 145 4.87 -17.60 -6.14
C HIS A 145 3.80 -17.34 -5.07
N GLY A 146 2.68 -16.70 -5.43
CA GLY A 146 1.60 -16.46 -4.45
C GLY A 146 1.07 -17.75 -3.82
N LYS A 147 0.95 -18.84 -4.62
CA LYS A 147 0.55 -20.15 -4.11
C LYS A 147 1.62 -20.77 -3.19
N ALA A 148 2.88 -20.64 -3.57
CA ALA A 148 3.99 -21.19 -2.80
C ALA A 148 4.17 -20.44 -1.46
N VAL A 149 4.02 -19.11 -1.43
CA VAL A 149 4.02 -18.32 -0.18
C VAL A 149 2.89 -18.78 0.71
N ALA A 150 1.65 -18.81 0.22
CA ALA A 150 0.51 -19.25 1.01
C ALA A 150 0.72 -20.66 1.61
N SER A 151 1.21 -21.63 0.82
CA SER A 151 1.43 -22.99 1.31
C SER A 151 2.60 -23.12 2.28
N ALA A 152 3.71 -22.42 2.02
CA ALA A 152 4.94 -22.53 2.83
C ALA A 152 4.79 -21.95 4.24
N PHE A 153 3.84 -21.06 4.45
CA PHE A 153 3.53 -20.46 5.75
C PHE A 153 2.18 -20.88 6.34
N SER A 154 1.53 -21.87 5.73
CA SER A 154 0.27 -22.40 6.21
C SER A 154 0.38 -22.88 7.68
N GLY A 155 -0.61 -22.50 8.48
CA GLY A 155 -0.69 -22.87 9.90
C GLY A 155 0.03 -21.93 10.84
N PHE A 156 0.78 -20.94 10.36
CA PHE A 156 1.31 -19.88 11.22
C PHE A 156 0.18 -19.02 11.77
N THR A 157 0.23 -18.70 13.06
CA THR A 157 -0.52 -17.56 13.58
C THR A 157 0.03 -16.26 12.98
N LEU A 158 -0.76 -15.19 12.99
CA LEU A 158 -0.32 -13.90 12.47
C LEU A 158 0.93 -13.38 13.21
N ASP A 159 0.99 -13.62 14.53
CA ASP A 159 2.14 -13.23 15.36
C ASP A 159 3.40 -14.06 15.09
N GLU A 160 3.26 -15.36 14.79
CA GLU A 160 4.38 -16.21 14.37
C GLU A 160 4.91 -15.79 13.03
N PHE A 161 4.03 -15.48 12.10
CA PHE A 161 4.41 -15.02 10.77
C PHE A 161 5.12 -13.66 10.82
N ASP A 162 4.57 -12.71 11.59
CA ASP A 162 5.23 -11.42 11.80
C ASP A 162 6.65 -11.60 12.37
N ARG A 163 6.81 -12.42 13.42
CA ARG A 163 8.13 -12.73 13.99
C ARG A 163 9.09 -13.35 12.97
N TYR A 164 8.59 -14.21 12.08
CA TYR A 164 9.39 -14.79 11.02
C TYR A 164 9.90 -13.72 10.03
N VAL A 165 9.01 -12.82 9.61
CA VAL A 165 9.37 -11.69 8.73
C VAL A 165 10.36 -10.76 9.43
N GLN A 166 10.15 -10.44 10.73
CA GLN A 166 11.09 -9.62 11.51
C GLN A 166 12.49 -10.26 11.56
N ALA A 167 12.59 -11.56 11.81
CA ALA A 167 13.88 -12.26 11.83
C ALA A 167 14.57 -12.23 10.46
N PHE A 168 13.80 -12.38 9.37
CA PHE A 168 14.35 -12.32 8.02
C PHE A 168 14.85 -10.91 7.64
N LYS A 169 14.20 -9.84 8.13
CA LYS A 169 14.62 -8.45 7.92
C LYS A 169 16.04 -8.18 8.44
N GLU A 170 16.47 -8.87 9.50
CA GLU A 170 17.79 -8.67 10.13
C GLU A 170 18.94 -9.31 9.33
N LEU A 171 18.64 -10.17 8.36
CA LEU A 171 19.67 -10.80 7.54
C LEU A 171 20.33 -9.77 6.60
N PRO A 172 21.62 -9.94 6.27
CA PRO A 172 22.30 -9.04 5.34
C PRO A 172 21.62 -8.98 3.98
N MET A 173 21.49 -7.78 3.41
CA MET A 173 21.01 -7.58 2.05
C MET A 173 22.07 -8.03 1.04
N PRO A 174 21.80 -9.01 0.16
CA PRO A 174 22.73 -9.38 -0.90
C PRO A 174 23.00 -8.23 -1.86
N GLY A 175 24.25 -8.10 -2.31
CA GLY A 175 24.63 -7.05 -3.28
C GLY A 175 24.85 -5.66 -2.68
N TYR A 176 24.68 -5.48 -1.36
CA TYR A 176 24.95 -4.22 -0.66
C TYR A 176 25.84 -4.43 0.56
N ASP A 177 26.65 -3.41 0.88
CA ASP A 177 27.36 -3.28 2.14
C ASP A 177 26.60 -2.30 3.03
N GLY A 178 26.59 -2.57 4.35
CA GLY A 178 25.98 -1.69 5.35
C GLY A 178 24.45 -1.69 5.37
N MET A 179 23.78 -2.70 4.79
CA MET A 179 22.31 -2.78 4.72
C MET A 179 21.80 -4.17 5.07
N ALA A 180 20.82 -4.26 5.96
CA ALA A 180 20.02 -5.48 6.18
C ALA A 180 18.84 -5.53 5.20
N ARG A 181 18.22 -6.72 5.07
CA ARG A 181 17.08 -6.92 4.15
C ARG A 181 15.89 -6.02 4.45
N GLY A 182 15.71 -5.65 5.73
CA GLY A 182 14.64 -4.73 6.17
C GLY A 182 14.93 -3.25 5.94
N ASP A 183 16.15 -2.87 5.50
CA ASP A 183 16.59 -1.47 5.39
C ASP A 183 16.49 -0.89 3.97
N GLY A 184 16.01 -1.68 3.01
CA GLY A 184 15.96 -1.30 1.59
C GLY A 184 14.97 -0.18 1.25
N TRP A 185 14.69 0.75 2.16
CA TRP A 185 13.77 1.86 1.96
C TRP A 185 14.39 2.98 1.13
N TYR A 186 13.71 3.42 0.09
CA TYR A 186 14.10 4.60 -0.68
C TYR A 186 13.86 5.86 0.13
N ARG A 187 14.92 6.39 0.74
CA ARG A 187 14.83 7.53 1.66
C ARG A 187 14.15 8.78 1.07
N PRO A 188 14.37 9.15 -0.21
CA PRO A 188 13.64 10.26 -0.81
C PRO A 188 12.13 10.01 -0.87
N MET A 189 11.69 8.75 -1.05
CA MET A 189 10.26 8.42 -1.07
C MET A 189 9.64 8.42 0.32
N LEU A 190 10.39 8.08 1.36
CA LEU A 190 9.93 8.27 2.74
C LEU A 190 9.63 9.76 3.01
N GLN A 191 10.48 10.66 2.51
CA GLN A 191 10.23 12.10 2.61
C GLN A 191 8.94 12.52 1.87
N VAL A 192 8.64 11.91 0.71
CA VAL A 192 7.37 12.16 0.01
C VAL A 192 6.17 11.73 0.86
N VAL A 193 6.26 10.56 1.49
CA VAL A 193 5.20 10.07 2.39
C VAL A 193 4.97 11.03 3.55
N ASP A 194 6.03 11.47 4.21
CA ASP A 194 5.94 12.39 5.36
C ASP A 194 5.45 13.78 4.93
N TYR A 195 5.91 14.29 3.79
CA TYR A 195 5.44 15.54 3.21
C TYR A 195 3.93 15.49 2.90
N LEU A 196 3.45 14.41 2.30
CA LEU A 196 2.03 14.23 2.02
C LEU A 196 1.20 14.14 3.31
N ARG A 197 1.67 13.40 4.32
CA ARG A 197 1.00 13.32 5.63
C ARG A 197 0.91 14.67 6.31
N ALA A 198 1.99 15.44 6.32
CA ALA A 198 2.02 16.79 6.87
C ALA A 198 1.03 17.73 6.17
N ASN A 199 0.70 17.44 4.91
CA ASN A 199 -0.28 18.16 4.11
C ASN A 199 -1.69 17.50 4.10
N GLY A 200 -1.97 16.64 5.07
CA GLY A 200 -3.30 16.06 5.32
C GLY A 200 -3.70 14.95 4.35
N PHE A 201 -2.76 14.32 3.65
CA PHE A 201 -3.05 13.14 2.82
C PHE A 201 -3.12 11.87 3.65
N ARG A 202 -4.07 11.02 3.31
CA ARG A 202 -4.14 9.64 3.77
C ARG A 202 -3.32 8.76 2.84
N VAL A 203 -2.22 8.21 3.36
CA VAL A 203 -1.29 7.37 2.59
C VAL A 203 -1.65 5.91 2.77
N TRP A 204 -1.69 5.17 1.66
CA TRP A 204 -1.93 3.74 1.57
C TRP A 204 -0.82 3.05 0.79
N VAL A 205 -0.43 1.86 1.23
CA VAL A 205 0.41 0.95 0.44
C VAL A 205 -0.50 -0.02 -0.31
N VAL A 206 -0.28 -0.19 -1.61
CA VAL A 206 -1.05 -1.06 -2.51
C VAL A 206 -0.07 -1.92 -3.29
N SER A 207 0.39 -3.01 -2.67
CA SER A 207 1.48 -3.86 -3.16
C SER A 207 1.00 -5.11 -3.87
N GLY A 208 1.85 -5.62 -4.79
CA GLY A 208 1.73 -6.97 -5.35
C GLY A 208 2.29 -8.06 -4.43
N THR A 209 3.06 -7.71 -3.42
CA THR A 209 3.56 -8.60 -2.37
C THR A 209 2.42 -9.04 -1.46
N ASP A 210 2.55 -10.19 -0.80
CA ASP A 210 1.58 -10.67 0.17
C ASP A 210 1.35 -9.67 1.30
N ARG A 211 0.10 -9.47 1.70
CA ARG A 211 -0.34 -8.48 2.69
C ARG A 211 0.36 -8.62 4.03
N PHE A 212 0.52 -9.85 4.51
CA PHE A 212 1.12 -10.11 5.81
C PHE A 212 2.63 -9.93 5.76
N ILE A 213 3.28 -10.27 4.64
CA ILE A 213 4.69 -9.94 4.41
C ILE A 213 4.89 -8.41 4.42
N VAL A 214 4.04 -7.65 3.72
CA VAL A 214 4.14 -6.18 3.71
C VAL A 214 3.94 -5.60 5.11
N ARG A 215 2.96 -6.10 5.88
CA ARG A 215 2.74 -5.67 7.27
C ARG A 215 3.95 -5.92 8.14
N GLY A 216 4.53 -7.12 8.07
CA GLY A 216 5.76 -7.45 8.79
C GLY A 216 6.96 -6.59 8.36
N LEU A 217 7.12 -6.33 7.06
CA LEU A 217 8.20 -5.47 6.55
C LEU A 217 8.04 -4.02 7.04
N VAL A 218 6.82 -3.50 7.05
CA VAL A 218 6.52 -2.11 7.47
C VAL A 218 6.55 -1.96 8.98
N ALA A 219 6.26 -3.00 9.76
CA ALA A 219 6.29 -2.93 11.21
C ALA A 219 7.66 -2.51 11.73
N GLY A 220 7.71 -1.44 12.54
CA GLY A 220 8.94 -0.86 13.07
C GLY A 220 9.83 -0.14 12.05
N SER A 221 9.40 -0.03 10.79
CA SER A 221 10.15 0.66 9.75
C SER A 221 9.95 2.18 9.77
N PRO A 222 10.83 2.95 9.10
CA PRO A 222 10.67 4.40 8.97
C PRO A 222 9.45 4.82 8.16
N LEU A 223 8.83 3.93 7.39
CA LEU A 223 7.62 4.23 6.62
C LEU A 223 6.41 4.52 7.52
N ALA A 224 6.29 3.83 8.66
CA ALA A 224 5.28 4.05 9.69
C ALA A 224 3.82 4.13 9.18
N VAL A 225 3.45 3.32 8.17
CA VAL A 225 2.05 3.17 7.70
C VAL A 225 1.37 2.13 8.59
N PRO A 226 0.18 2.44 9.17
CA PRO A 226 -0.51 1.48 10.02
C PRO A 226 -1.05 0.29 9.21
N PRO A 227 -1.18 -0.90 9.82
CA PRO A 227 -1.53 -2.14 9.12
C PRO A 227 -2.87 -2.12 8.38
N ASP A 228 -3.83 -1.30 8.83
CA ASP A 228 -5.13 -1.08 8.21
C ASP A 228 -5.05 -0.29 6.89
N ARG A 229 -3.92 0.31 6.58
CA ARG A 229 -3.64 1.03 5.33
C ARG A 229 -2.66 0.29 4.42
N ILE A 230 -2.54 -1.01 4.60
CA ILE A 230 -1.71 -1.89 3.78
C ILE A 230 -2.60 -2.87 3.05
N ILE A 231 -2.60 -2.77 1.74
CA ILE A 231 -3.27 -3.67 0.79
C ILE A 231 -2.19 -4.48 0.07
N GLY A 232 -2.33 -5.79 0.00
CA GLY A 232 -1.41 -6.69 -0.68
C GLY A 232 -2.13 -7.77 -1.48
N SER A 233 -1.37 -8.73 -1.98
CA SER A 233 -1.91 -10.02 -2.40
C SER A 233 -2.47 -10.74 -1.18
N ASP A 234 -3.46 -11.60 -1.39
CA ASP A 234 -4.16 -12.25 -0.29
C ASP A 234 -4.09 -13.77 -0.37
N GLU A 235 -4.03 -14.36 0.79
CA GLU A 235 -4.25 -15.76 1.07
C GLU A 235 -5.42 -15.96 2.05
N THR A 236 -5.86 -17.19 2.23
CA THR A 236 -6.92 -17.49 3.19
C THR A 236 -6.42 -17.37 4.63
N VAL A 237 -7.29 -16.88 5.49
CA VAL A 237 -7.12 -16.89 6.94
C VAL A 237 -8.22 -17.76 7.52
N VAL A 238 -7.89 -18.68 8.41
CA VAL A 238 -8.81 -19.69 8.95
C VAL A 238 -8.62 -19.85 10.46
N ALA A 239 -9.60 -20.49 11.13
CA ALA A 239 -9.44 -20.93 12.50
C ALA A 239 -8.78 -22.31 12.56
N THR A 240 -7.98 -22.60 13.59
CA THR A 240 -7.31 -23.90 13.77
C THR A 240 -8.29 -25.06 13.84
N GLY A 241 -9.47 -24.88 14.44
CA GLY A 241 -10.53 -25.90 14.51
C GLY A 241 -11.41 -25.98 13.27
N GLN A 242 -11.21 -25.12 12.25
CA GLN A 242 -12.10 -25.07 11.07
C GLN A 242 -12.00 -26.31 10.18
N ASN A 243 -10.84 -27.00 10.15
CA ASN A 243 -10.63 -28.29 9.48
C ASN A 243 -11.15 -28.33 8.03
N GLY A 244 -10.99 -27.22 7.27
CA GLY A 244 -11.44 -27.11 5.88
C GLY A 244 -12.94 -26.86 5.70
N ALA A 245 -13.71 -26.69 6.76
CA ALA A 245 -15.11 -26.27 6.67
C ALA A 245 -15.22 -24.86 6.08
N ASP A 246 -16.34 -24.57 5.39
CA ASP A 246 -16.61 -23.24 4.88
C ASP A 246 -16.86 -22.27 6.05
N GLY A 247 -16.30 -21.06 5.96
CA GLY A 247 -16.49 -19.99 6.97
C GLY A 247 -17.97 -19.59 7.18
N LEU A 248 -18.86 -19.87 6.22
CA LEU A 248 -20.30 -19.65 6.40
C LEU A 248 -20.95 -20.58 7.42
N VAL A 249 -20.33 -21.75 7.68
CA VAL A 249 -20.87 -22.78 8.60
C VAL A 249 -19.98 -22.97 9.82
N TYR A 250 -18.82 -22.35 9.88
CA TYR A 250 -17.93 -22.43 11.03
C TYR A 250 -17.99 -21.15 11.87
N GLN A 251 -18.08 -21.31 13.19
CA GLN A 251 -17.99 -20.23 14.16
C GLN A 251 -16.72 -20.42 14.98
N LEU A 252 -15.95 -19.33 15.18
CA LEU A 252 -14.74 -19.34 15.98
C LEU A 252 -15.06 -19.90 17.39
N ALA A 253 -14.42 -20.98 17.75
CA ALA A 253 -14.65 -21.68 19.02
C ALA A 253 -13.63 -21.25 20.07
N GLU A 254 -13.93 -21.55 21.35
CA GLU A 254 -12.99 -21.36 22.44
C GLU A 254 -11.74 -22.24 22.22
N GLY A 255 -10.56 -21.62 22.28
CA GLY A 255 -9.28 -22.31 22.02
C GLY A 255 -8.84 -22.31 20.55
N ASP A 256 -9.64 -21.76 19.63
CA ASP A 256 -9.19 -21.53 18.27
C ASP A 256 -8.20 -20.37 18.20
N GLU A 257 -7.19 -20.56 17.38
CA GLU A 257 -6.30 -19.48 16.91
C GLU A 257 -6.62 -19.15 15.45
N VAL A 258 -6.37 -17.90 15.07
CA VAL A 258 -6.47 -17.45 13.68
C VAL A 258 -5.12 -17.65 13.01
N VAL A 259 -5.11 -18.45 11.93
CA VAL A 259 -3.88 -18.87 11.24
C VAL A 259 -3.97 -18.62 9.73
N LEU A 260 -2.80 -18.54 9.07
CA LEU A 260 -2.71 -18.56 7.62
C LEU A 260 -3.20 -19.89 7.09
N GLY A 261 -4.16 -19.85 6.17
CA GLY A 261 -4.92 -21.04 5.74
C GLY A 261 -4.29 -21.81 4.59
N GLY A 262 -3.15 -21.34 4.05
CA GLY A 262 -2.37 -22.06 3.04
C GLY A 262 -2.93 -22.01 1.63
N ARG A 263 -4.00 -21.27 1.36
CA ARG A 263 -4.58 -21.15 0.03
C ARG A 263 -4.51 -19.73 -0.50
N PHE A 264 -3.80 -19.55 -1.61
CA PHE A 264 -3.73 -18.30 -2.35
C PHE A 264 -5.12 -17.86 -2.83
N VAL A 265 -5.43 -16.58 -2.68
CA VAL A 265 -6.71 -15.97 -3.07
C VAL A 265 -6.55 -15.09 -4.31
N VAL A 266 -5.67 -14.11 -4.27
CA VAL A 266 -5.51 -13.15 -5.36
C VAL A 266 -4.11 -12.53 -5.38
N LYS A 267 -3.53 -12.36 -6.58
CA LYS A 267 -2.35 -11.52 -6.81
C LYS A 267 -2.81 -10.08 -7.05
N ASN A 268 -2.37 -9.16 -6.21
CA ASN A 268 -2.81 -7.76 -6.25
C ASN A 268 -1.98 -6.93 -7.26
N LEU A 269 -2.11 -7.26 -8.54
CA LEU A 269 -1.45 -6.56 -9.65
C LEU A 269 -2.46 -6.05 -10.67
N LYS A 270 -2.10 -5.01 -11.40
CA LYS A 270 -2.90 -4.45 -12.51
C LYS A 270 -4.32 -4.06 -12.05
N MET A 271 -5.37 -4.61 -12.69
CA MET A 271 -6.76 -4.30 -12.34
C MET A 271 -7.14 -4.75 -10.92
N ASN A 272 -6.46 -5.76 -10.38
CA ASN A 272 -6.70 -6.21 -9.00
C ASN A 272 -6.32 -5.13 -7.98
N LYS A 273 -5.27 -4.33 -8.21
CA LYS A 273 -4.96 -3.14 -7.39
C LYS A 273 -6.13 -2.17 -7.36
N VAL A 274 -6.75 -1.88 -8.50
CA VAL A 274 -7.93 -1.01 -8.58
C VAL A 274 -9.11 -1.60 -7.83
N SER A 275 -9.37 -2.90 -8.00
CA SER A 275 -10.44 -3.60 -7.29
C SER A 275 -10.27 -3.55 -5.78
N ALA A 276 -9.06 -3.72 -5.29
CA ALA A 276 -8.72 -3.63 -3.88
C ALA A 276 -8.89 -2.19 -3.35
N ILE A 277 -8.41 -1.18 -4.07
CA ILE A 277 -8.60 0.24 -3.72
C ILE A 277 -10.10 0.56 -3.56
N VAL A 278 -10.93 0.13 -4.52
CA VAL A 278 -12.38 0.38 -4.48
C VAL A 278 -13.03 -0.29 -3.25
N ARG A 279 -12.62 -1.50 -2.92
CA ARG A 279 -13.23 -2.26 -1.81
C ARG A 279 -12.74 -1.82 -0.43
N GLU A 280 -11.44 -1.53 -0.28
CA GLU A 280 -10.82 -1.33 1.03
C GLU A 280 -10.66 0.15 1.38
N ILE A 281 -10.37 1.01 0.42
CA ILE A 281 -10.25 2.46 0.65
C ILE A 281 -11.63 3.14 0.54
N GLY A 282 -12.47 2.71 -0.39
CA GLY A 282 -13.80 3.28 -0.65
C GLY A 282 -13.75 4.71 -1.19
N ALA A 283 -12.57 5.21 -1.57
CA ALA A 283 -12.37 6.53 -2.14
C ALA A 283 -11.40 6.43 -3.33
N ARG A 284 -11.62 7.29 -4.33
CA ARG A 284 -10.72 7.36 -5.48
C ARG A 284 -9.46 8.13 -5.12
N PRO A 285 -8.26 7.57 -5.32
CA PRO A 285 -7.03 8.29 -5.06
C PRO A 285 -6.87 9.52 -5.97
N VAL A 286 -6.20 10.54 -5.44
CA VAL A 286 -5.80 11.74 -6.19
C VAL A 286 -4.30 11.76 -6.48
N LEU A 287 -3.54 10.89 -5.81
CA LEU A 287 -2.13 10.62 -6.10
C LEU A 287 -1.89 9.11 -6.18
N ALA A 288 -1.09 8.69 -7.16
CA ALA A 288 -0.62 7.32 -7.30
C ALA A 288 0.88 7.31 -7.58
N PHE A 289 1.60 6.39 -6.92
CA PHE A 289 3.04 6.17 -7.11
C PHE A 289 3.28 4.70 -7.42
N GLY A 290 4.07 4.43 -8.45
CA GLY A 290 4.41 3.07 -8.88
C GLY A 290 5.71 3.05 -9.67
N ASN A 291 6.14 1.87 -10.16
CA ASN A 291 7.38 1.72 -10.91
C ASN A 291 7.26 0.77 -12.10
N SER A 292 6.15 0.09 -12.25
CA SER A 292 6.00 -0.98 -13.23
C SER A 292 4.66 -0.93 -13.98
N THR A 293 4.53 -1.75 -15.03
CA THR A 293 3.24 -1.94 -15.73
C THR A 293 2.19 -2.61 -14.83
N GLY A 294 2.60 -3.23 -13.72
CA GLY A 294 1.70 -3.72 -12.67
C GLY A 294 0.88 -2.61 -12.02
N ASP A 295 1.40 -1.37 -12.02
CA ASP A 295 0.79 -0.19 -11.40
C ASP A 295 0.00 0.68 -12.38
N SER A 296 0.14 0.42 -13.69
CA SER A 296 -0.49 1.25 -14.73
C SER A 296 -2.00 1.41 -14.55
N SER A 297 -2.69 0.35 -14.10
CA SER A 297 -4.13 0.42 -13.84
C SER A 297 -4.44 1.31 -12.63
N MET A 298 -3.63 1.27 -11.59
CA MET A 298 -3.75 2.13 -10.40
C MET A 298 -3.50 3.60 -10.76
N ALA A 299 -2.43 3.89 -11.50
CA ALA A 299 -2.12 5.23 -12.01
C ALA A 299 -3.25 5.78 -12.92
N ALA A 300 -3.73 4.95 -13.85
CA ALA A 300 -4.84 5.31 -14.73
C ALA A 300 -6.15 5.53 -13.96
N TYR A 301 -6.43 4.70 -12.95
CA TYR A 301 -7.62 4.88 -12.11
C TYR A 301 -7.54 6.18 -11.31
N ALA A 302 -6.38 6.53 -10.76
CA ALA A 302 -6.21 7.80 -10.07
C ALA A 302 -6.43 9.00 -11.00
N THR A 303 -5.90 8.97 -12.23
CA THR A 303 -5.81 10.16 -13.09
C THR A 303 -6.93 10.32 -14.11
N ARG A 304 -7.34 9.24 -14.83
CA ARG A 304 -8.26 9.36 -15.97
C ARG A 304 -9.67 9.67 -15.52
N GLY A 305 -10.19 10.85 -15.93
CA GLY A 305 -11.55 11.27 -15.61
C GLY A 305 -11.82 11.38 -14.10
N ASN A 306 -10.80 11.68 -13.30
CA ASN A 306 -10.98 12.03 -11.91
C ASN A 306 -11.62 13.43 -11.83
N PRO A 307 -12.69 13.62 -11.06
CA PRO A 307 -13.31 14.94 -10.89
C PRO A 307 -12.42 15.91 -10.10
N ARG A 308 -11.44 15.42 -9.36
CA ARG A 308 -10.41 16.19 -8.67
C ARG A 308 -9.15 16.25 -9.50
N ARG A 309 -8.34 17.29 -9.33
CA ARG A 309 -6.97 17.32 -9.84
C ARG A 309 -6.21 16.11 -9.30
N ALA A 310 -5.59 15.33 -10.18
CA ALA A 310 -4.89 14.10 -9.80
C ALA A 310 -3.61 13.93 -10.62
N LEU A 311 -2.58 13.33 -10.01
CA LEU A 311 -1.32 13.00 -10.66
C LEU A 311 -0.91 11.55 -10.37
N ALA A 312 -0.11 10.98 -11.27
CA ALA A 312 0.61 9.74 -11.02
C ALA A 312 2.11 9.96 -11.27
N PHE A 313 2.92 9.39 -10.39
CA PHE A 313 4.38 9.42 -10.43
C PHE A 313 4.88 7.99 -10.63
N MET A 314 5.76 7.80 -11.64
CA MET A 314 6.29 6.48 -11.94
C MET A 314 7.81 6.49 -11.83
N LEU A 315 8.33 5.71 -10.89
CA LEU A 315 9.75 5.60 -10.65
C LEU A 315 10.44 4.89 -11.82
N CYS A 316 11.51 5.49 -12.29
CA CYS A 316 12.41 4.91 -13.28
C CYS A 316 13.65 4.41 -12.54
N CYS A 317 13.85 3.11 -12.46
CA CYS A 317 15.04 2.53 -11.87
C CYS A 317 16.20 2.66 -12.88
N ASP A 318 16.79 3.86 -12.95
CA ASP A 318 17.81 4.25 -13.94
C ASP A 318 19.21 4.45 -13.34
N ASP A 319 19.36 4.31 -12.03
CA ASP A 319 20.65 4.42 -11.34
C ASP A 319 21.36 3.07 -11.30
N VAL A 320 22.39 2.91 -12.10
CA VAL A 320 23.20 1.69 -12.19
C VAL A 320 24.36 1.65 -11.19
N GLU A 321 24.61 2.76 -10.49
CA GLU A 321 25.72 2.88 -9.53
C GLU A 321 25.24 2.66 -8.10
N ARG A 322 24.13 3.29 -7.72
CA ARG A 322 23.58 3.28 -6.36
C ARG A 322 22.46 2.23 -6.19
N GLU A 323 21.85 1.77 -7.31
CA GLU A 323 20.77 0.77 -7.36
C GLU A 323 21.02 -0.21 -8.51
N ASN A 324 20.27 -1.32 -8.55
CA ASN A 324 20.29 -2.26 -9.68
C ASN A 324 19.49 -1.71 -10.88
N GLY A 325 19.87 -0.53 -11.34
CA GLY A 325 19.18 0.19 -12.40
C GLY A 325 19.18 -0.57 -13.73
N ASN A 326 18.11 -0.34 -14.49
CA ASN A 326 17.98 -0.88 -15.85
C ASN A 326 17.56 0.24 -16.81
N PRO A 327 18.52 0.83 -17.56
CA PRO A 327 18.23 1.97 -18.44
C PRO A 327 17.17 1.67 -19.51
N GLU A 328 17.08 0.43 -19.99
CA GLU A 328 16.07 0.05 -20.99
C GLU A 328 14.66 0.02 -20.39
N LYS A 329 14.50 -0.58 -19.20
CA LYS A 329 13.23 -0.53 -18.45
C LYS A 329 12.85 0.91 -18.12
N ALA A 330 13.81 1.74 -17.69
CA ALA A 330 13.62 3.14 -17.37
C ALA A 330 13.15 3.95 -18.59
N ALA A 331 13.74 3.74 -19.76
CA ALA A 331 13.32 4.38 -21.01
C ALA A 331 11.88 4.00 -21.39
N LYS A 332 11.51 2.72 -21.25
CA LYS A 332 10.13 2.24 -21.47
C LYS A 332 9.15 2.90 -20.50
N MET A 333 9.53 3.05 -19.24
CA MET A 333 8.68 3.72 -18.24
C MET A 333 8.50 5.20 -18.56
N ARG A 334 9.56 5.93 -18.97
CA ARG A 334 9.44 7.33 -19.40
C ARG A 334 8.49 7.49 -20.59
N ALA A 335 8.60 6.62 -21.59
CA ALA A 335 7.68 6.62 -22.75
C ALA A 335 6.22 6.35 -22.32
N LEU A 336 6.02 5.46 -21.35
CA LEU A 336 4.70 5.18 -20.79
C LEU A 336 4.14 6.40 -20.02
N CYS A 337 4.99 7.11 -19.27
CA CYS A 337 4.62 8.34 -18.60
C CYS A 337 4.19 9.43 -19.59
N GLU A 338 4.98 9.65 -20.63
CA GLU A 338 4.66 10.61 -21.70
C GLU A 338 3.32 10.31 -22.35
N ALA A 339 3.08 9.05 -22.72
CA ALA A 339 1.84 8.62 -23.37
C ALA A 339 0.59 8.78 -22.48
N ASN A 340 0.73 8.84 -21.15
CA ASN A 340 -0.38 8.90 -20.21
C ASN A 340 -0.46 10.20 -19.42
N GLY A 341 0.48 11.15 -19.61
CA GLY A 341 0.56 12.36 -18.81
C GLY A 341 0.95 12.12 -17.35
N TRP A 342 1.71 11.05 -17.08
CA TRP A 342 2.26 10.77 -15.75
C TRP A 342 3.64 11.40 -15.61
N VAL A 343 4.08 11.59 -14.37
CA VAL A 343 5.38 12.19 -14.04
C VAL A 343 6.41 11.08 -13.84
N PRO A 344 7.46 11.00 -14.67
CA PRO A 344 8.56 10.08 -14.41
C PRO A 344 9.43 10.60 -13.27
N VAL A 345 9.90 9.71 -12.39
CA VAL A 345 10.87 10.00 -11.33
C VAL A 345 12.18 9.28 -11.65
N SER A 346 13.26 10.04 -11.80
CA SER A 346 14.61 9.49 -12.02
C SER A 346 15.30 9.26 -10.68
N MET A 347 15.64 8.02 -10.36
CA MET A 347 16.44 7.75 -9.15
C MET A 347 17.84 8.34 -9.27
N LYS A 348 18.38 8.39 -10.49
CA LYS A 348 19.71 8.90 -10.77
C LYS A 348 19.77 10.43 -10.69
N ASP A 349 18.82 11.10 -11.34
CA ASP A 349 18.91 12.55 -11.57
C ASP A 349 18.09 13.37 -10.56
N ASP A 350 16.98 12.81 -10.04
CA ASP A 350 16.10 13.52 -9.10
C ASP A 350 16.55 13.41 -7.63
N TRP A 351 17.33 12.36 -7.28
CA TRP A 351 17.67 12.06 -5.89
C TRP A 351 19.14 12.28 -5.55
N LYS A 352 19.41 12.89 -4.41
CA LYS A 352 20.77 13.06 -3.86
C LYS A 352 21.34 11.77 -3.30
N THR A 353 20.50 10.89 -2.77
CA THR A 353 20.83 9.55 -2.23
C THR A 353 19.65 8.61 -2.43
N ILE A 354 19.88 7.30 -2.35
CA ILE A 354 18.80 6.29 -2.37
C ILE A 354 18.58 5.75 -0.96
N TYR A 355 19.60 5.16 -0.33
CA TYR A 355 19.52 4.48 0.97
C TYR A 355 20.16 5.25 2.12
N GLY A 356 20.81 6.41 1.84
CA GLY A 356 21.53 7.21 2.81
C GLY A 356 23.00 6.83 2.94
N ASP A 357 23.69 7.49 3.88
CA ASP A 357 25.13 7.33 4.10
C ASP A 357 25.43 5.94 4.67
N GLY A 358 26.59 5.38 4.28
CA GLY A 358 27.07 4.09 4.78
C GLY A 358 26.52 2.86 4.07
N VAL A 359 25.62 3.03 3.09
CA VAL A 359 25.17 1.95 2.20
C VAL A 359 25.84 2.09 0.84
N SER A 360 26.44 1.02 0.34
CA SER A 360 27.01 0.97 -0.99
C SER A 360 26.67 -0.32 -1.71
N ARG A 361 26.40 -0.23 -3.00
CA ARG A 361 26.21 -1.39 -3.87
C ARG A 361 27.58 -2.06 -4.10
N ARG A 362 27.60 -3.39 -4.08
CA ARG A 362 28.79 -4.22 -4.40
C ARG A 362 29.03 -4.36 -5.89
#